data_c02f05805fa5660f353fb54c3248ce5d
#
_entry.id   c02f05805fa5660f353fb54c3248ce5d
#
_cell.length_a   1.000
_cell.length_b   1.000
_cell.length_c   1.000
_cell.angle_alpha   90.00
_cell.angle_beta   90.00
_cell.angle_gamma   90.00
#
_symmetry.space_group_name_H-M   'P 1'
#
loop_
_entity.id
_entity.type
_entity.pdbx_description
1 polymer ?
#
loop_
_entity_poly.entity_id
_entity_poly.type
_entity_poly.pdbx_seq_one_letter_code
_entity_poly.pdbx_strand_id
1 'polypeptide(L)'
;MDDTELKKQIKALMVEELMLKISAEEIGDDQALFGPNSLGLDSVDALQLVVALDKRFGLKIPDPGMAKQVLQSVNAMVAAVRKLNAPQPS
;
A
#
# COMPACT_ATOMS: atom_id res chain seq x y z
N MET A 1 -16.08 0.75 4.84
CA MET A 1 -15.01 1.76 4.90
C MET A 1 -14.91 2.41 3.52
N ASP A 2 -14.94 3.74 3.45
CA ASP A 2 -14.83 4.39 2.15
C ASP A 2 -13.37 4.53 1.73
N ASP A 3 -13.17 4.90 0.47
CA ASP A 3 -11.82 4.98 -0.10
C ASP A 3 -10.97 6.04 0.57
N THR A 4 -11.55 7.14 0.96
CA THR A 4 -10.82 8.24 1.59
C THR A 4 -10.20 7.79 2.91
N GLU A 5 -11.00 7.12 3.72
CA GLU A 5 -10.52 6.59 5.00
C GLU A 5 -9.44 5.54 4.80
N LEU A 6 -9.65 4.63 3.85
CA LEU A 6 -8.71 3.58 3.57
C LEU A 6 -7.38 4.14 3.04
N LYS A 7 -7.46 5.15 2.17
CA LYS A 7 -6.26 5.84 1.68
C LYS A 7 -5.47 6.47 2.83
N LYS A 8 -6.17 7.12 3.74
CA LYS A 8 -5.51 7.73 4.90
C LYS A 8 -4.82 6.68 5.75
N GLN A 9 -5.46 5.56 5.99
CA GLN A 9 -4.88 4.49 6.80
C GLN A 9 -3.65 3.90 6.12
N ILE A 10 -3.71 3.67 4.82
CA ILE A 10 -2.57 3.13 4.09
C ILE A 10 -1.41 4.12 4.07
N LYS A 11 -1.69 5.39 3.83
CA LYS A 11 -0.64 6.41 3.83
C LYS A 11 0.02 6.54 5.21
N ALA A 12 -0.79 6.53 6.27
CA ALA A 12 -0.26 6.58 7.63
C ALA A 12 0.58 5.34 7.94
N LEU A 13 0.12 4.18 7.49
CA LEU A 13 0.86 2.93 7.64
C LEU A 13 2.22 3.01 6.96
N MET A 14 2.26 3.55 5.75
CA MET A 14 3.52 3.71 5.02
C MET A 14 4.50 4.60 5.78
N VAL A 15 4.03 5.75 6.23
CA VAL A 15 4.89 6.70 6.95
C VAL A 15 5.43 6.05 8.23
N GLU A 16 4.57 5.36 8.95
CA GLU A 16 4.93 4.75 10.21
C GLU A 16 5.89 3.57 10.03
N GLU A 17 5.53 2.66 9.13
CA GLU A 17 6.31 1.42 8.95
C GLU A 17 7.63 1.65 8.22
N LEU A 18 7.64 2.58 7.27
CA LEU A 18 8.85 2.87 6.50
C LEU A 18 9.64 4.04 7.06
N MET A 19 9.15 4.65 8.12
CA MET A 19 9.80 5.79 8.76
C MET A 19 10.10 6.90 7.76
N LEU A 20 9.09 7.22 6.95
CA LEU A 20 9.25 8.24 5.93
C LEU A 20 9.38 9.62 6.56
N LYS A 21 10.15 10.48 5.91
CA LYS A 21 10.37 11.84 6.40
C LYS A 21 9.29 12.82 5.96
N ILE A 22 8.35 12.36 5.17
CA ILE A 22 7.22 13.17 4.70
C ILE A 22 5.96 12.77 5.47
N SER A 23 4.97 13.65 5.45
CA SER A 23 3.69 13.33 6.09
C SER A 23 2.84 12.48 5.15
N ALA A 24 1.84 11.80 5.74
CA ALA A 24 0.92 11.00 4.93
C ALA A 24 0.20 11.84 3.87
N GLU A 25 -0.06 13.10 4.17
CA GLU A 25 -0.75 14.00 3.25
C GLU A 25 0.06 14.33 2.01
N GLU A 26 1.38 14.20 2.09
CA GLU A 26 2.26 14.46 0.96
C GLU A 26 2.35 13.30 -0.02
N ILE A 27 1.81 12.14 0.34
CA ILE A 27 1.82 10.97 -0.54
C ILE A 27 0.64 11.08 -1.49
N GLY A 28 0.92 11.17 -2.79
CA GLY A 28 -0.13 11.21 -3.81
C GLY A 28 -0.78 9.85 -3.99
N ASP A 29 -2.08 9.85 -4.29
CA ASP A 29 -2.84 8.61 -4.46
C ASP A 29 -2.30 7.77 -5.61
N ASP A 30 -1.88 8.42 -6.69
CA ASP A 30 -1.35 7.75 -7.88
C ASP A 30 0.17 7.81 -7.98
N GLN A 31 0.82 8.33 -6.97
CA GLN A 31 2.28 8.49 -7.00
C GLN A 31 2.95 7.13 -7.01
N ALA A 32 3.92 6.96 -7.90
CA ALA A 32 4.73 5.75 -7.92
C ALA A 32 5.54 5.64 -6.63
N LEU A 33 5.63 4.45 -6.08
CA LEU A 33 6.39 4.21 -4.86
C LEU A 33 7.82 3.79 -5.16
N PHE A 34 8.05 3.16 -6.30
CA PHE A 34 9.35 2.63 -6.70
C PHE A 34 9.75 3.17 -8.07
N GLY A 35 11.04 3.23 -8.31
CA GLY A 35 11.56 3.64 -9.60
C GLY A 35 11.81 5.14 -9.70
N PRO A 36 12.10 5.65 -10.91
CA PRO A 36 12.37 7.08 -11.11
C PRO A 36 11.11 7.92 -10.85
N ASN A 37 11.30 9.11 -10.32
CA ASN A 37 10.23 10.06 -10.01
C ASN A 37 9.22 9.49 -9.01
N SER A 38 9.70 8.65 -8.09
CA SER A 38 8.86 8.01 -7.09
C SER A 38 9.28 8.44 -5.69
N LEU A 39 8.70 7.80 -4.67
CA LEU A 39 9.11 8.01 -3.29
C LEU A 39 10.51 7.44 -3.00
N GLY A 40 11.06 6.69 -3.94
CA GLY A 40 12.40 6.15 -3.78
C GLY A 40 12.50 4.94 -2.86
N LEU A 41 11.42 4.21 -2.72
CA LEU A 41 11.40 3.03 -1.88
C LEU A 41 12.19 1.89 -2.54
N ASP A 42 12.77 1.03 -1.73
CA ASP A 42 13.56 -0.11 -2.23
C ASP A 42 12.90 -1.44 -1.88
N SER A 43 13.62 -2.54 -2.16
CA SER A 43 13.08 -3.89 -1.95
C SER A 43 12.79 -4.17 -0.48
N VAL A 44 13.58 -3.60 0.43
CA VAL A 44 13.36 -3.78 1.86
C VAL A 44 12.06 -3.08 2.27
N ASP A 45 11.84 -1.87 1.74
CA ASP A 45 10.60 -1.15 2.00
C ASP A 45 9.40 -1.91 1.47
N ALA A 46 9.53 -2.52 0.28
CA ALA A 46 8.45 -3.33 -0.29
C ALA A 46 8.10 -4.49 0.62
N LEU A 47 9.11 -5.18 1.15
CA LEU A 47 8.89 -6.30 2.06
C LEU A 47 8.19 -5.84 3.33
N GLN A 48 8.61 -4.70 3.88
CA GLN A 48 7.97 -4.15 5.07
C GLN A 48 6.51 -3.82 4.81
N LEU A 49 6.20 -3.26 3.64
CA LEU A 49 4.82 -2.96 3.28
C LEU A 49 3.98 -4.22 3.14
N VAL A 50 4.53 -5.26 2.53
CA VAL A 50 3.82 -6.54 2.40
C VAL A 50 3.44 -7.07 3.79
N VAL A 51 4.39 -7.07 4.71
CA VAL A 51 4.15 -7.55 6.07
C VAL A 51 3.12 -6.67 6.78
N ALA A 52 3.25 -5.36 6.63
CA ALA A 52 2.35 -4.41 7.29
C ALA A 52 0.92 -4.54 6.79
N LEU A 53 0.74 -4.70 5.47
CA LEU A 53 -0.59 -4.87 4.89
C LEU A 53 -1.24 -6.17 5.37
N ASP A 54 -0.45 -7.23 5.51
CA ASP A 54 -0.96 -8.49 6.05
C ASP A 54 -1.41 -8.30 7.51
N LYS A 55 -0.58 -7.68 8.31
CA LYS A 55 -0.89 -7.50 9.74
C LYS A 55 -2.07 -6.56 9.96
N ARG A 56 -2.14 -5.48 9.19
CA ARG A 56 -3.14 -4.45 9.42
C ARG A 56 -4.49 -4.78 8.77
N PHE A 57 -4.45 -5.33 7.57
CA PHE A 57 -5.65 -5.56 6.77
C PHE A 57 -5.91 -7.03 6.46
N GLY A 58 -4.97 -7.91 6.78
CA GLY A 58 -5.09 -9.31 6.42
C GLY A 58 -4.86 -9.57 4.94
N LEU A 59 -4.25 -8.62 4.23
CA LEU A 59 -3.97 -8.76 2.81
C LEU A 59 -2.72 -9.59 2.60
N LYS A 60 -2.88 -10.77 2.03
CA LYS A 60 -1.76 -11.66 1.77
C LYS A 60 -1.29 -11.51 0.33
N ILE A 61 0.00 -11.36 0.17
CA ILE A 61 0.62 -11.19 -1.14
C ILE A 61 1.54 -12.38 -1.35
N PRO A 62 1.09 -13.40 -2.12
CA PRO A 62 1.81 -14.68 -2.17
C PRO A 62 3.08 -14.69 -3.01
N ASP A 63 3.23 -13.72 -3.93
CA ASP A 63 4.39 -13.75 -4.80
C ASP A 63 4.87 -12.35 -5.17
N PRO A 64 6.13 -12.21 -5.63
CA PRO A 64 6.68 -10.89 -5.95
C PRO A 64 5.98 -10.19 -7.12
N GLY A 65 5.43 -10.95 -8.06
CA GLY A 65 4.69 -10.35 -9.17
C GLY A 65 3.47 -9.62 -8.69
N MET A 66 2.71 -10.25 -7.79
CA MET A 66 1.55 -9.61 -7.19
C MET A 66 1.96 -8.41 -6.34
N ALA A 67 3.08 -8.53 -5.61
CA ALA A 67 3.58 -7.43 -4.81
C ALA A 67 3.86 -6.19 -5.67
N LYS A 68 4.47 -6.37 -6.82
CA LYS A 68 4.76 -5.26 -7.73
C LYS A 68 3.49 -4.55 -8.16
N GLN A 69 2.44 -5.31 -8.44
CA GLN A 69 1.17 -4.73 -8.85
C GLN A 69 0.48 -4.01 -7.70
N VAL A 70 0.43 -4.63 -6.54
CA VAL A 70 -0.26 -4.07 -5.37
C VAL A 70 0.46 -2.82 -4.84
N LEU A 71 1.77 -2.82 -4.88
CA LEU A 71 2.58 -1.75 -4.28
C LEU A 71 2.95 -0.65 -5.27
N GLN A 72 2.30 -0.58 -6.43
CA GLN A 72 2.59 0.48 -7.41
C GLN A 72 2.24 1.87 -6.88
N SER A 73 1.14 1.97 -6.15
CA SER A 73 0.66 3.25 -5.64
C SER A 73 -0.31 3.00 -4.49
N VAL A 74 -0.70 4.09 -3.82
CA VAL A 74 -1.73 4.00 -2.78
C VAL A 74 -3.04 3.47 -3.38
N ASN A 75 -3.42 3.97 -4.56
CA ASN A 75 -4.64 3.49 -5.21
C ASN A 75 -4.61 1.99 -5.46
N ALA A 76 -3.48 1.45 -5.88
CA ALA A 76 -3.35 0.01 -6.11
C ALA A 76 -3.52 -0.77 -4.80
N MET A 77 -2.95 -0.28 -3.71
CA MET A 77 -3.11 -0.92 -2.40
C MET A 77 -4.54 -0.84 -1.91
N VAL A 78 -5.19 0.30 -2.09
CA VAL A 78 -6.60 0.47 -1.73
C VAL A 78 -7.46 -0.53 -2.50
N ALA A 79 -7.23 -0.65 -3.80
CA ALA A 79 -8.00 -1.58 -4.64
C ALA A 79 -7.82 -3.01 -4.14
N ALA A 80 -6.60 -3.40 -3.79
CA ALA A 80 -6.33 -4.75 -3.30
C ALA A 80 -7.05 -5.02 -1.97
N VAL A 81 -7.00 -4.06 -1.04
CA VAL A 81 -7.66 -4.21 0.26
C VAL A 81 -9.19 -4.25 0.08
N ARG A 82 -9.73 -3.40 -0.78
CA ARG A 82 -11.17 -3.40 -1.05
C ARG A 82 -11.62 -4.72 -1.64
N LYS A 83 -10.84 -5.26 -2.56
CA LYS A 83 -11.15 -6.55 -3.17
C LYS A 83 -11.18 -7.66 -2.13
N LEU A 84 -10.25 -7.60 -1.17
CA LEU A 84 -10.20 -8.57 -0.09
C LEU A 84 -11.43 -8.48 0.81
N ASN A 85 -11.91 -7.27 1.09
CA ASN A 85 -13.02 -7.04 2.01
C ASN A 85 -14.39 -7.01 1.32
N ALA A 86 -14.41 -7.07 -0.01
CA ALA A 86 -15.68 -7.05 -0.76
C ALA A 86 -16.43 -8.35 -0.54
N PRO A 87 -17.78 -8.29 -0.46
CA PRO A 87 -18.57 -9.52 -0.42
C PRO A 87 -18.30 -10.33 -1.69
N GLN A 88 -17.95 -11.59 -1.52
CA GLN A 88 -17.67 -12.46 -2.65
C GLN A 88 -19.00 -13.00 -3.20
N PRO A 89 -19.24 -12.87 -4.51
CA PRO A 89 -20.39 -13.57 -5.08
C PRO A 89 -20.15 -15.06 -4.98
N SER A 90 -21.10 -15.71 -4.41
CA SER A 90 -21.01 -17.16 -4.22
C SER A 90 -21.26 -17.90 -5.50
#